data_4802ee6431534a04792cc7cad7b5bea3
#
_entry.id   4802ee6431534a04792cc7cad7b5bea3
#
_cell.length_a   1.000
_cell.length_b   1.000
_cell.length_c   1.000
_cell.angle_alpha   90.00
_cell.angle_beta   90.00
_cell.angle_gamma   90.00
#
_symmetry.space_group_name_H-M   'P 1'
#
loop_
_entity.id
_entity.type
_entity.pdbx_description
1 polymer ?
#
loop_
_entity_poly.entity_id
_entity_poly.type
_entity_poly.pdbx_seq_one_letter_code
_entity_poly.pdbx_strand_id
1 'polypeptide(L)'
;MPGYPDAAAVDALNMVFRYLNRSGGGRLNRRASFARNVAQARRLYWQLRPALRLGLISLSIVLTAGCATIAPRNVLPQADASQIELAGFHNIRFWGDAPARDIQAIMMAGEPKADARLAFAAEKHPSVANLLAISGGAEDGAFGAGLLVGWSDAGTRPMFDLVTGVSSGALIAPFAFLGREHDGQLREIFTKYGRKDIFTYNVSGVIEGSALADDAPLARLIEKYVDTAFLQEIARERAKGRILLIGTTNLDTQRPVMWDMGRIAMSNDRDAIVLFRKILLASATLPGVFPPVRIQVRVGGRNYDELHVDGGVTRQVFIAPSIFSSALHDPKSGKGGAKPRLFVIRNGKIDPEWQSVHENVVSITQRSISTLIKNQGIGDLYRIYSVTRRDGIDFNLASIPADFSETSDEPFDQKYMIALFERGYDLASRNYSWVKAPPGMELVSQAHD
;
A
#
# COMPACT_ATOMS: atom_id res chain seq x y z
N MET A 1 -45.83 -0.35 -32.32
CA MET A 1 -45.92 -1.79 -32.63
C MET A 1 -45.69 -2.54 -31.35
N PRO A 2 -46.57 -3.41 -30.86
CA PRO A 2 -46.39 -4.14 -29.61
C PRO A 2 -45.41 -5.30 -29.82
N GLY A 3 -44.33 -5.30 -29.03
CA GLY A 3 -43.27 -6.31 -29.06
C GLY A 3 -43.74 -7.70 -28.67
N TYR A 4 -43.27 -8.68 -29.41
CA TYR A 4 -43.47 -10.12 -29.19
C TYR A 4 -42.88 -10.53 -27.82
N PRO A 5 -43.47 -11.52 -27.14
CA PRO A 5 -42.96 -12.06 -25.88
C PRO A 5 -41.65 -12.79 -26.13
N ASP A 6 -40.73 -12.58 -25.18
CA ASP A 6 -39.38 -13.14 -25.13
C ASP A 6 -39.36 -14.65 -25.37
N ALA A 7 -38.72 -15.10 -26.44
CA ALA A 7 -38.64 -16.50 -26.88
C ALA A 7 -38.09 -17.44 -25.77
N ALA A 8 -37.22 -16.93 -24.91
CA ALA A 8 -36.63 -17.67 -23.80
C ALA A 8 -37.67 -18.10 -22.74
N ALA A 9 -38.67 -17.24 -22.47
CA ALA A 9 -39.73 -17.52 -21.53
C ALA A 9 -40.72 -18.60 -22.07
N VAL A 10 -40.93 -18.59 -23.40
CA VAL A 10 -41.78 -19.58 -24.09
C VAL A 10 -41.09 -20.94 -24.15
N ASP A 11 -39.76 -20.96 -24.35
CA ASP A 11 -38.99 -22.22 -24.39
C ASP A 11 -38.83 -22.86 -23.00
N ALA A 12 -38.66 -22.08 -21.93
CA ALA A 12 -38.66 -22.60 -20.57
C ALA A 12 -40.01 -23.26 -20.19
N LEU A 13 -41.14 -22.65 -20.60
CA LEU A 13 -42.46 -23.22 -20.41
C LEU A 13 -42.65 -24.50 -21.22
N ASN A 14 -42.14 -24.56 -22.44
CA ASN A 14 -42.22 -25.76 -23.30
C ASN A 14 -41.33 -26.90 -22.77
N MET A 15 -40.20 -26.60 -22.14
CA MET A 15 -39.32 -27.60 -21.52
C MET A 15 -39.95 -28.23 -20.29
N VAL A 16 -40.62 -27.47 -19.44
CA VAL A 16 -41.41 -27.97 -18.31
C VAL A 16 -42.60 -28.83 -18.80
N PHE A 17 -43.22 -28.41 -19.92
CA PHE A 17 -44.32 -29.17 -20.54
C PHE A 17 -43.89 -30.54 -21.06
N ARG A 18 -42.71 -30.68 -21.63
CA ARG A 18 -42.14 -31.97 -22.12
C ARG A 18 -41.74 -32.89 -20.98
N TYR A 19 -41.29 -32.34 -19.87
CA TYR A 19 -40.90 -33.12 -18.69
C TYR A 19 -42.10 -33.74 -17.96
N LEU A 20 -43.23 -33.01 -17.84
CA LEU A 20 -44.46 -33.46 -17.20
C LEU A 20 -45.29 -34.47 -18.02
N ASN A 21 -45.06 -34.55 -19.32
CA ASN A 21 -45.79 -35.46 -20.21
C ASN A 21 -45.17 -36.88 -20.30
N ARG A 22 -44.03 -37.13 -19.65
CA ARG A 22 -43.33 -38.42 -19.68
C ARG A 22 -43.69 -39.39 -18.55
N SER A 23 -44.49 -38.97 -17.56
CA SER A 23 -44.95 -39.87 -16.49
C SER A 23 -46.41 -40.25 -16.69
N GLY A 24 -46.64 -41.46 -17.17
CA GLY A 24 -47.96 -42.00 -17.58
C GLY A 24 -48.91 -42.35 -16.43
N GLY A 25 -50.20 -42.33 -16.74
CA GLY A 25 -51.27 -42.97 -15.99
C GLY A 25 -52.34 -42.04 -15.39
N GLY A 26 -53.57 -42.07 -15.91
CA GLY A 26 -54.79 -41.49 -15.32
C GLY A 26 -55.36 -40.26 -16.06
N ARG A 27 -56.09 -40.52 -17.18
CA ARG A 27 -56.32 -39.52 -18.24
C ARG A 27 -57.52 -38.57 -18.12
N LEU A 28 -58.45 -38.71 -17.20
CA LEU A 28 -59.64 -37.83 -17.24
C LEU A 28 -59.81 -36.84 -16.08
N ASN A 29 -59.46 -37.17 -14.86
CA ASN A 29 -59.60 -36.20 -13.73
C ASN A 29 -58.45 -35.19 -13.59
N ARG A 30 -57.30 -35.51 -14.14
CA ARG A 30 -56.12 -34.59 -14.08
C ARG A 30 -56.21 -33.42 -15.07
N ARG A 31 -56.93 -33.57 -16.20
CA ARG A 31 -57.08 -32.47 -17.18
C ARG A 31 -57.94 -31.32 -16.64
N ALA A 32 -59.01 -31.61 -15.89
CA ALA A 32 -59.87 -30.57 -15.31
C ALA A 32 -59.22 -29.85 -14.11
N SER A 33 -58.39 -30.56 -13.34
CA SER A 33 -57.59 -29.96 -12.25
C SER A 33 -56.45 -29.09 -12.82
N PHE A 34 -55.76 -29.54 -13.86
CA PHE A 34 -54.67 -28.81 -14.52
C PHE A 34 -55.18 -27.54 -15.19
N ALA A 35 -56.29 -27.60 -15.91
CA ALA A 35 -56.87 -26.38 -16.54
C ALA A 35 -57.29 -25.33 -15.50
N ARG A 36 -57.79 -25.77 -14.32
CA ARG A 36 -58.08 -24.84 -13.20
C ARG A 36 -56.85 -24.22 -12.62
N ASN A 37 -55.79 -24.99 -12.41
CA ASN A 37 -54.51 -24.47 -11.88
C ASN A 37 -53.81 -23.50 -12.84
N VAL A 38 -53.87 -23.76 -14.15
CA VAL A 38 -53.33 -22.85 -15.17
C VAL A 38 -54.15 -21.57 -15.26
N ALA A 39 -55.50 -21.66 -15.14
CA ALA A 39 -56.36 -20.48 -15.12
C ALA A 39 -56.13 -19.64 -13.85
N GLN A 40 -55.90 -20.30 -12.70
CA GLN A 40 -55.57 -19.62 -11.45
C GLN A 40 -54.20 -18.98 -11.47
N ALA A 41 -53.17 -19.67 -12.00
CA ALA A 41 -51.83 -19.12 -12.20
C ALA A 41 -51.84 -17.92 -13.18
N ARG A 42 -52.62 -18.00 -14.27
CA ARG A 42 -52.83 -16.86 -15.18
C ARG A 42 -53.47 -15.66 -14.47
N ARG A 43 -54.52 -15.89 -13.67
CA ARG A 43 -55.15 -14.79 -12.90
C ARG A 43 -54.18 -14.15 -11.91
N LEU A 44 -53.40 -14.97 -11.20
CA LEU A 44 -52.37 -14.48 -10.25
C LEU A 44 -51.29 -13.66 -10.97
N TYR A 45 -50.82 -14.13 -12.12
CA TYR A 45 -49.85 -13.41 -12.96
C TYR A 45 -50.39 -12.06 -13.43
N TRP A 46 -51.64 -11.98 -13.87
CA TRP A 46 -52.24 -10.74 -14.29
C TRP A 46 -52.51 -9.77 -13.13
N GLN A 47 -52.80 -10.28 -11.96
CA GLN A 47 -52.96 -9.47 -10.74
C GLN A 47 -51.60 -8.94 -10.21
N LEU A 48 -50.53 -9.72 -10.32
CA LEU A 48 -49.18 -9.32 -9.85
C LEU A 48 -48.40 -8.47 -10.86
N ARG A 49 -48.81 -8.51 -12.12
CA ARG A 49 -48.13 -7.78 -13.22
C ARG A 49 -47.97 -6.26 -12.98
N PRO A 50 -48.96 -5.51 -12.47
CA PRO A 50 -48.79 -4.08 -12.18
C PRO A 50 -47.85 -3.87 -10.99
N ALA A 51 -47.89 -4.71 -9.97
CA ALA A 51 -47.00 -4.62 -8.80
C ALA A 51 -45.55 -4.94 -9.18
N LEU A 52 -45.32 -5.95 -10.05
CA LEU A 52 -43.99 -6.27 -10.60
C LEU A 52 -43.45 -5.14 -11.51
N ARG A 53 -44.31 -4.53 -12.30
CA ARG A 53 -43.92 -3.36 -13.13
C ARG A 53 -43.58 -2.14 -12.29
N LEU A 54 -44.37 -1.85 -11.26
CA LEU A 54 -44.08 -0.78 -10.29
C LEU A 54 -42.79 -1.07 -9.52
N GLY A 55 -42.56 -2.30 -9.09
CA GLY A 55 -41.32 -2.73 -8.44
C GLY A 55 -40.09 -2.59 -9.34
N LEU A 56 -40.20 -2.97 -10.63
CA LEU A 56 -39.13 -2.79 -11.62
C LEU A 56 -38.87 -1.31 -11.94
N ILE A 57 -39.93 -0.51 -12.07
CA ILE A 57 -39.79 0.96 -12.27
C ILE A 57 -39.18 1.62 -11.04
N SER A 58 -39.61 1.24 -9.82
CA SER A 58 -39.03 1.74 -8.59
C SER A 58 -37.56 1.32 -8.42
N LEU A 59 -37.21 0.08 -8.77
CA LEU A 59 -35.84 -0.41 -8.79
C LEU A 59 -34.98 0.34 -9.82
N SER A 60 -35.55 0.63 -11.02
CA SER A 60 -34.87 1.43 -12.05
C SER A 60 -34.67 2.88 -11.60
N ILE A 61 -35.64 3.49 -10.91
CA ILE A 61 -35.52 4.84 -10.36
C ILE A 61 -34.50 4.87 -9.22
N VAL A 62 -34.44 3.85 -8.36
CA VAL A 62 -33.42 3.73 -7.31
C VAL A 62 -32.03 3.54 -7.93
N LEU A 63 -31.91 2.73 -8.99
CA LEU A 63 -30.64 2.55 -9.70
C LEU A 63 -30.18 3.81 -10.45
N THR A 64 -31.09 4.66 -10.91
CA THR A 64 -30.74 5.94 -11.56
C THR A 64 -30.53 7.08 -10.57
N ALA A 65 -31.19 7.05 -9.40
CA ALA A 65 -30.98 8.02 -8.33
C ALA A 65 -29.74 7.71 -7.47
N GLY A 66 -29.24 6.46 -7.50
CA GLY A 66 -28.05 6.00 -6.80
C GLY A 66 -26.72 6.38 -7.47
N CYS A 67 -26.71 7.11 -8.58
CA CYS A 67 -25.53 7.87 -9.00
C CYS A 67 -25.32 9.02 -8.00
N ALA A 68 -24.99 8.69 -6.75
CA ALA A 68 -24.35 9.63 -5.85
C ALA A 68 -23.15 10.18 -6.62
N THR A 69 -23.27 11.40 -7.07
CA THR A 69 -22.26 12.08 -7.87
C THR A 69 -21.01 12.23 -7.00
N ILE A 70 -20.11 11.24 -7.09
CA ILE A 70 -18.72 11.49 -6.71
C ILE A 70 -18.37 12.76 -7.48
N ALA A 71 -18.08 13.85 -6.76
CA ALA A 71 -17.78 15.12 -7.38
C ALA A 71 -16.76 14.90 -8.50
N PRO A 72 -17.05 15.35 -9.73
CA PRO A 72 -16.22 15.06 -10.89
C PRO A 72 -14.78 15.50 -10.56
N ARG A 73 -13.83 14.60 -10.78
CA ARG A 73 -12.42 14.87 -10.56
C ARG A 73 -11.93 15.86 -11.62
N ASN A 74 -11.24 16.91 -11.20
CA ASN A 74 -10.55 17.79 -12.12
C ASN A 74 -9.17 17.17 -12.46
N VAL A 75 -9.11 16.40 -13.56
CA VAL A 75 -7.91 15.67 -13.98
C VAL A 75 -6.85 16.62 -14.49
N LEU A 76 -5.61 16.44 -14.04
CA LEU A 76 -4.46 17.20 -14.54
C LEU A 76 -4.17 16.82 -16.00
N PRO A 77 -4.09 17.80 -16.93
CA PRO A 77 -3.68 17.55 -18.31
C PRO A 77 -2.26 16.97 -18.38
N GLN A 78 -2.03 16.00 -19.27
CA GLN A 78 -0.72 15.35 -19.43
C GLN A 78 0.42 16.36 -19.70
N ALA A 79 0.16 17.40 -20.50
CA ALA A 79 1.15 18.43 -20.84
C ALA A 79 1.65 19.20 -19.61
N ASP A 80 0.86 19.27 -18.54
CA ASP A 80 1.13 20.04 -17.35
C ASP A 80 1.81 19.20 -16.24
N ALA A 81 1.93 17.88 -16.44
CA ALA A 81 2.44 16.95 -15.44
C ALA A 81 3.88 17.23 -14.97
N SER A 82 4.67 18.00 -15.72
CA SER A 82 6.02 18.45 -15.34
C SER A 82 6.05 19.74 -14.52
N GLN A 83 4.94 20.48 -14.47
CA GLN A 83 4.86 21.81 -13.84
C GLN A 83 4.07 21.81 -12.52
N ILE A 84 3.89 20.64 -11.95
CA ILE A 84 3.05 20.45 -10.77
C ILE A 84 3.66 21.09 -9.54
N GLU A 85 2.88 21.94 -8.90
CA GLU A 85 3.16 22.48 -7.56
C GLU A 85 2.10 21.99 -6.58
N LEU A 86 2.48 21.82 -5.34
CA LEU A 86 1.50 21.73 -4.24
C LEU A 86 1.44 23.10 -3.59
N ALA A 87 0.22 23.65 -3.46
CA ALA A 87 0.03 24.96 -2.88
C ALA A 87 0.64 25.02 -1.47
N GLY A 88 1.54 25.98 -1.23
CA GLY A 88 2.21 26.13 0.05
C GLY A 88 3.45 25.23 0.25
N PHE A 89 3.76 24.32 -0.70
CA PHE A 89 4.85 23.36 -0.54
C PHE A 89 5.82 23.40 -1.73
N HIS A 90 7.11 23.44 -1.44
CA HIS A 90 8.16 23.43 -2.47
C HIS A 90 9.10 22.23 -2.29
N ASN A 91 9.46 21.59 -3.39
CA ASN A 91 10.45 20.49 -3.40
C ASN A 91 10.16 19.35 -2.41
N ILE A 92 8.88 19.08 -2.12
CA ILE A 92 8.47 18.05 -1.17
C ILE A 92 8.31 16.68 -1.80
N ARG A 93 8.41 16.58 -3.13
CA ARG A 93 8.23 15.32 -3.86
C ARG A 93 9.09 15.26 -5.13
N PHE A 94 9.34 14.05 -5.57
CA PHE A 94 9.97 13.75 -6.84
C PHE A 94 9.48 12.41 -7.41
N TRP A 95 9.67 12.23 -8.71
CA TRP A 95 9.38 10.94 -9.34
C TRP A 95 10.46 9.92 -8.92
N GLY A 96 10.02 8.79 -8.34
CA GLY A 96 10.94 7.75 -7.86
C GLY A 96 11.67 6.98 -8.97
N ASP A 97 11.30 7.21 -10.24
CA ASP A 97 11.92 6.69 -11.45
C ASP A 97 12.71 7.75 -12.23
N ALA A 98 12.83 8.97 -11.68
CA ALA A 98 13.63 10.03 -12.29
C ALA A 98 15.14 9.69 -12.29
N PRO A 99 15.91 10.28 -13.20
CA PRO A 99 17.36 10.16 -13.18
C PRO A 99 17.95 10.59 -11.83
N ALA A 100 18.98 9.91 -11.38
CA ALA A 100 19.61 10.17 -10.07
C ALA A 100 20.02 11.62 -9.87
N ARG A 101 20.55 12.29 -10.91
CA ARG A 101 20.92 13.71 -10.89
C ARG A 101 19.73 14.64 -10.62
N ASP A 102 18.56 14.31 -11.16
CA ASP A 102 17.36 15.14 -11.03
C ASP A 102 16.76 14.98 -9.62
N ILE A 103 16.75 13.75 -9.09
CA ILE A 103 16.40 13.48 -7.69
C ILE A 103 17.32 14.27 -6.76
N GLN A 104 18.63 14.18 -7.00
CA GLN A 104 19.61 14.92 -6.20
C GLN A 104 19.40 16.43 -6.26
N ALA A 105 19.16 16.99 -7.44
CA ALA A 105 18.89 18.43 -7.61
C ALA A 105 17.67 18.88 -6.78
N ILE A 106 16.55 18.11 -6.82
CA ILE A 106 15.35 18.40 -6.04
C ILE A 106 15.63 18.31 -4.53
N MET A 107 16.33 17.24 -4.12
CA MET A 107 16.63 17.02 -2.70
C MET A 107 17.59 18.06 -2.13
N MET A 108 18.48 18.62 -2.95
CA MET A 108 19.41 19.69 -2.53
C MET A 108 18.84 21.10 -2.69
N ALA A 109 17.75 21.28 -3.44
CA ALA A 109 17.13 22.57 -3.62
C ALA A 109 16.58 23.12 -2.29
N GLY A 110 17.00 24.34 -1.91
CA GLY A 110 16.56 25.00 -0.68
C GLY A 110 17.21 24.49 0.60
N GLU A 111 18.20 23.58 0.50
CA GLU A 111 19.01 23.18 1.66
C GLU A 111 20.13 24.22 1.91
N PRO A 112 20.53 24.43 3.18
CA PRO A 112 21.79 25.13 3.49
C PRO A 112 22.90 24.45 2.71
N LYS A 113 23.91 25.25 2.27
CA LYS A 113 25.02 24.78 1.44
C LYS A 113 25.53 23.41 1.92
N ALA A 114 25.85 22.51 0.99
CA ALA A 114 26.30 21.13 1.26
C ALA A 114 27.37 21.07 2.37
N ASP A 115 28.22 22.10 2.48
CA ASP A 115 29.22 22.24 3.53
C ASP A 115 28.64 22.29 4.97
N ALA A 116 27.46 22.86 5.16
CA ALA A 116 26.80 22.90 6.47
C ALA A 116 26.20 21.54 6.85
N ARG A 117 25.71 20.77 5.88
CA ARG A 117 25.23 19.38 6.12
C ARG A 117 26.39 18.42 6.40
N LEU A 118 27.49 18.57 5.66
CA LEU A 118 28.72 17.79 5.87
C LEU A 118 29.38 18.14 7.22
N ALA A 119 29.40 19.45 7.59
CA ALA A 119 29.88 19.87 8.89
C ALA A 119 29.04 19.32 10.02
N PHE A 120 27.69 19.34 9.92
CA PHE A 120 26.78 18.80 10.93
C PHE A 120 26.90 17.29 11.06
N ALA A 121 26.97 16.57 9.91
CA ALA A 121 27.17 15.12 9.90
C ALA A 121 28.58 14.74 10.43
N ALA A 122 29.60 15.50 10.11
CA ALA A 122 30.97 15.29 10.57
C ALA A 122 31.18 15.66 12.04
N GLU A 123 30.46 16.67 12.54
CA GLU A 123 30.64 17.18 13.91
C GLU A 123 29.94 16.27 14.95
N LYS A 124 28.83 15.65 14.63
CA LYS A 124 28.06 14.78 15.55
C LYS A 124 28.25 13.28 15.36
N HIS A 125 28.59 12.83 14.15
CA HIS A 125 28.82 11.42 13.86
C HIS A 125 30.02 11.24 12.94
N PRO A 126 31.22 11.02 13.47
CA PRO A 126 32.36 10.56 12.64
C PRO A 126 32.12 9.15 12.08
N SER A 127 30.91 8.66 12.13
CA SER A 127 30.51 7.31 11.87
C SER A 127 29.64 7.17 10.61
N VAL A 128 29.58 5.98 10.12
CA VAL A 128 28.89 5.38 9.00
C VAL A 128 27.48 5.91 8.83
N ALA A 129 27.11 6.39 7.63
CA ALA A 129 25.72 6.69 7.29
C ALA A 129 24.86 5.40 7.31
N ASN A 130 23.73 5.47 8.00
CA ASN A 130 22.80 4.36 8.12
C ASN A 130 21.50 4.66 7.38
N LEU A 131 21.16 3.80 6.45
CA LEU A 131 19.98 3.90 5.61
C LEU A 131 19.02 2.76 5.94
N LEU A 132 17.72 3.03 6.02
CA LEU A 132 16.69 2.03 6.25
C LEU A 132 15.65 2.10 5.15
N ALA A 133 15.33 0.95 4.54
CA ALA A 133 14.25 0.81 3.58
C ALA A 133 13.26 -0.26 4.10
N ILE A 134 11.99 0.11 4.23
CA ILE A 134 10.94 -0.76 4.77
C ILE A 134 9.91 -1.02 3.68
N SER A 135 9.74 -2.30 3.33
CA SER A 135 8.79 -2.69 2.28
C SER A 135 7.33 -2.63 2.76
N GLY A 136 6.42 -2.62 1.79
CA GLY A 136 5.03 -2.99 2.02
C GLY A 136 4.90 -4.44 2.47
N GLY A 137 3.69 -4.83 2.86
CA GLY A 137 3.37 -6.18 3.30
C GLY A 137 2.01 -6.30 4.01
N ALA A 138 1.17 -5.25 4.02
CA ALA A 138 -0.09 -5.23 4.77
C ALA A 138 0.11 -5.65 6.24
N GLU A 139 -0.58 -6.69 6.71
CA GLU A 139 -0.46 -7.27 8.07
C GLU A 139 0.94 -7.80 8.39
N ASP A 140 1.71 -8.20 7.37
CA ASP A 140 3.10 -8.65 7.51
C ASP A 140 4.05 -7.53 7.98
N GLY A 141 3.60 -6.27 7.96
CA GLY A 141 4.29 -5.15 8.61
C GLY A 141 4.59 -5.37 10.08
N ALA A 142 3.83 -6.25 10.75
CA ALA A 142 4.07 -6.65 12.12
C ALA A 142 5.48 -7.23 12.34
N PHE A 143 6.04 -7.95 11.34
CA PHE A 143 7.42 -8.44 11.39
C PHE A 143 8.44 -7.30 11.51
N GLY A 144 8.35 -6.31 10.62
CA GLY A 144 9.27 -5.17 10.61
C GLY A 144 9.17 -4.31 11.85
N ALA A 145 7.94 -4.14 12.37
CA ALA A 145 7.71 -3.44 13.63
C ALA A 145 8.36 -4.18 14.81
N GLY A 146 8.12 -5.48 14.92
CA GLY A 146 8.74 -6.32 15.96
C GLY A 146 10.27 -6.34 15.87
N LEU A 147 10.80 -6.49 14.65
CA LEU A 147 12.24 -6.47 14.40
C LEU A 147 12.88 -5.15 14.86
N LEU A 148 12.28 -4.00 14.57
CA LEU A 148 12.79 -2.70 14.98
C LEU A 148 12.78 -2.52 16.50
N VAL A 149 11.71 -2.94 17.17
CA VAL A 149 11.59 -2.87 18.64
C VAL A 149 12.61 -3.80 19.30
N GLY A 150 12.70 -5.06 18.86
CA GLY A 150 13.69 -6.00 19.38
C GLY A 150 15.13 -5.53 19.15
N TRP A 151 15.40 -4.90 17.99
CA TRP A 151 16.72 -4.34 17.69
C TRP A 151 17.08 -3.17 18.60
N SER A 152 16.10 -2.35 18.99
CA SER A 152 16.29 -1.29 20.00
C SER A 152 16.63 -1.88 21.37
N ASP A 153 15.92 -2.95 21.78
CA ASP A 153 16.14 -3.59 23.07
C ASP A 153 17.49 -4.31 23.14
N ALA A 154 18.00 -4.82 22.01
CA ALA A 154 19.36 -5.29 21.86
C ALA A 154 20.42 -4.16 21.99
N GLY A 155 20.01 -2.89 21.96
CA GLY A 155 20.90 -1.73 22.08
C GLY A 155 21.78 -1.47 20.86
N THR A 156 21.56 -2.16 19.73
CA THR A 156 22.43 -2.10 18.54
C THR A 156 21.78 -1.42 17.34
N ARG A 157 20.49 -1.01 17.46
CA ARG A 157 19.79 -0.25 16.41
C ARG A 157 20.41 1.14 16.24
N PRO A 158 20.94 1.46 15.06
CA PRO A 158 21.52 2.79 14.83
C PRO A 158 20.42 3.83 14.63
N MET A 159 20.79 5.11 14.77
CA MET A 159 20.00 6.17 14.19
C MET A 159 20.15 6.14 12.65
N PHE A 160 19.05 6.33 11.94
CA PHE A 160 19.03 6.30 10.48
C PHE A 160 19.06 7.70 9.91
N ASP A 161 19.95 7.96 8.96
CA ASP A 161 20.06 9.22 8.23
C ASP A 161 19.00 9.35 7.14
N LEU A 162 18.63 8.21 6.54
CA LEU A 162 17.51 8.09 5.60
C LEU A 162 16.63 6.93 6.02
N VAL A 163 15.32 7.17 6.07
CA VAL A 163 14.32 6.13 6.17
C VAL A 163 13.35 6.24 5.00
N THR A 164 13.09 5.13 4.33
CA THR A 164 12.07 5.03 3.29
C THR A 164 11.02 3.99 3.66
N GLY A 165 9.76 4.26 3.31
CA GLY A 165 8.66 3.34 3.57
C GLY A 165 7.63 3.31 2.46
N VAL A 166 7.02 2.15 2.26
CA VAL A 166 5.94 1.90 1.30
C VAL A 166 4.87 1.07 1.98
N SER A 167 3.57 1.37 1.78
CA SER A 167 2.44 0.61 2.35
C SER A 167 2.53 0.49 3.88
N SER A 168 2.45 -0.70 4.47
CA SER A 168 2.69 -0.88 5.91
C SER A 168 4.07 -0.37 6.35
N GLY A 169 5.09 -0.44 5.48
CA GLY A 169 6.38 0.19 5.72
C GLY A 169 6.31 1.71 5.81
N ALA A 170 5.36 2.37 5.12
CA ALA A 170 5.12 3.80 5.26
C ALA A 170 4.53 4.16 6.63
N LEU A 171 3.74 3.27 7.21
CA LEU A 171 3.19 3.44 8.57
C LEU A 171 4.24 3.21 9.65
N ILE A 172 5.25 2.37 9.39
CA ILE A 172 6.37 2.08 10.30
C ILE A 172 7.45 3.16 10.21
N ALA A 173 7.74 3.67 9.01
CA ALA A 173 8.90 4.51 8.72
C ALA A 173 9.00 5.79 9.58
N PRO A 174 7.93 6.54 9.88
CA PRO A 174 8.02 7.73 10.75
C PRO A 174 8.49 7.40 12.17
N PHE A 175 8.02 6.31 12.75
CA PHE A 175 8.43 5.84 14.08
C PHE A 175 9.87 5.33 14.07
N ALA A 176 10.25 4.57 13.04
CA ALA A 176 11.64 4.11 12.85
C ALA A 176 12.60 5.30 12.68
N PHE A 177 12.16 6.37 12.03
CA PHE A 177 12.90 7.61 11.82
C PHE A 177 13.10 8.37 13.13
N LEU A 178 12.10 8.49 13.97
CA LEU A 178 12.20 9.14 15.26
C LEU A 178 13.05 8.34 16.26
N GLY A 179 12.96 7.00 16.23
CA GLY A 179 13.83 6.12 17.00
C GLY A 179 13.14 5.46 18.19
N ARG A 180 13.94 5.00 19.15
CA ARG A 180 13.53 4.14 20.28
C ARG A 180 12.38 4.70 21.11
N GLU A 181 12.29 6.01 21.26
CA GLU A 181 11.26 6.68 22.07
C GLU A 181 9.83 6.37 21.57
N HIS A 182 9.70 5.96 20.29
CA HIS A 182 8.43 5.64 19.64
C HIS A 182 8.17 4.13 19.49
N ASP A 183 9.03 3.27 20.04
CA ASP A 183 8.88 1.81 19.92
C ASP A 183 7.64 1.29 20.64
N GLY A 184 7.22 1.93 21.72
CA GLY A 184 5.97 1.61 22.41
C GLY A 184 4.73 1.81 21.54
N GLN A 185 4.70 2.91 20.79
CA GLN A 185 3.62 3.19 19.82
C GLN A 185 3.65 2.20 18.66
N LEU A 186 4.84 1.87 18.15
CA LEU A 186 5.02 0.91 17.09
C LEU A 186 4.52 -0.48 17.49
N ARG A 187 4.83 -0.93 18.70
CA ARG A 187 4.29 -2.17 19.29
C ARG A 187 2.77 -2.10 19.39
N GLU A 188 2.20 -1.02 19.94
CA GLU A 188 0.76 -0.86 20.09
C GLU A 188 0.04 -0.95 18.73
N ILE A 189 0.55 -0.28 17.69
CA ILE A 189 -0.05 -0.24 16.36
C ILE A 189 -0.16 -1.66 15.75
N PHE A 190 0.87 -2.49 15.90
CA PHE A 190 0.92 -3.80 15.24
C PHE A 190 0.47 -4.98 16.10
N THR A 191 0.13 -4.74 17.38
CA THR A 191 -0.34 -5.82 18.27
C THR A 191 -1.75 -5.61 18.84
N LYS A 192 -2.25 -4.36 18.84
CA LYS A 192 -3.52 -4.03 19.48
C LYS A 192 -4.69 -3.99 18.49
N TYR A 193 -4.44 -3.57 17.26
CA TYR A 193 -5.48 -3.33 16.27
C TYR A 193 -5.59 -4.52 15.31
N GLY A 194 -6.83 -4.81 14.93
CA GLY A 194 -7.16 -5.85 13.97
C GLY A 194 -8.01 -5.29 12.82
N ARG A 195 -8.57 -6.18 11.99
CA ARG A 195 -9.30 -5.83 10.77
C ARG A 195 -10.29 -4.67 10.95
N LYS A 196 -11.11 -4.69 12.00
CA LYS A 196 -12.16 -3.67 12.23
C LYS A 196 -11.62 -2.27 12.46
N ASP A 197 -10.38 -2.18 12.95
CA ASP A 197 -9.70 -0.92 13.21
C ASP A 197 -8.99 -0.39 11.97
N ILE A 198 -8.78 -1.25 10.95
CA ILE A 198 -8.11 -0.91 9.70
C ILE A 198 -9.13 -0.59 8.62
N PHE A 199 -10.17 -1.43 8.46
CA PHE A 199 -11.20 -1.19 7.45
C PHE A 199 -12.55 -1.82 7.80
N THR A 200 -13.59 -1.34 7.11
CA THR A 200 -14.93 -1.95 7.10
C THR A 200 -15.33 -2.30 5.67
N TYR A 201 -16.05 -3.43 5.49
CA TYR A 201 -16.56 -3.77 4.16
C TYR A 201 -17.59 -2.74 3.69
N ASN A 202 -17.46 -2.29 2.46
CA ASN A 202 -18.33 -1.28 1.86
C ASN A 202 -19.26 -1.92 0.81
N VAL A 203 -20.44 -2.38 1.26
CA VAL A 203 -21.41 -3.04 0.38
C VAL A 203 -21.94 -2.06 -0.69
N SER A 204 -22.16 -0.78 -0.34
CA SER A 204 -22.59 0.24 -1.30
C SER A 204 -21.49 0.56 -2.31
N GLY A 205 -20.24 0.66 -1.87
CA GLY A 205 -19.09 0.89 -2.75
C GLY A 205 -18.89 -0.21 -3.79
N VAL A 206 -19.20 -1.47 -3.44
CA VAL A 206 -19.20 -2.59 -4.40
C VAL A 206 -20.24 -2.37 -5.50
N ILE A 207 -21.45 -1.92 -5.14
CA ILE A 207 -22.52 -1.65 -6.09
C ILE A 207 -22.18 -0.45 -6.99
N GLU A 208 -21.57 0.56 -6.42
CA GLU A 208 -21.14 1.79 -7.12
C GLU A 208 -19.83 1.60 -7.90
N GLY A 209 -19.15 0.46 -7.73
CA GLY A 209 -17.87 0.15 -8.39
C GLY A 209 -16.70 1.01 -7.90
N SER A 210 -16.79 1.58 -6.69
CA SER A 210 -15.77 2.50 -6.17
C SER A 210 -14.68 1.79 -5.37
N ALA A 211 -15.04 0.91 -4.41
CA ALA A 211 -14.11 0.16 -3.57
C ALA A 211 -14.83 -0.98 -2.82
N LEU A 212 -14.07 -2.02 -2.43
CA LEU A 212 -14.58 -3.14 -1.63
C LEU A 212 -14.67 -2.81 -0.14
N ALA A 213 -13.85 -1.87 0.33
CA ALA A 213 -13.72 -1.50 1.73
C ALA A 213 -13.59 0.03 1.90
N ASP A 214 -13.99 0.50 3.07
CA ASP A 214 -13.80 1.87 3.55
C ASP A 214 -12.58 1.91 4.46
N ASP A 215 -11.62 2.79 4.18
CA ASP A 215 -10.36 3.00 4.91
C ASP A 215 -10.46 4.09 6.00
N ALA A 216 -11.64 4.62 6.28
CA ALA A 216 -11.84 5.60 7.33
C ALA A 216 -11.36 5.13 8.72
N PRO A 217 -11.45 3.84 9.11
CA PRO A 217 -10.83 3.37 10.35
C PRO A 217 -9.31 3.58 10.36
N LEU A 218 -8.60 3.22 9.28
CA LEU A 218 -7.16 3.44 9.14
C LEU A 218 -6.80 4.93 9.20
N ALA A 219 -7.59 5.78 8.52
CA ALA A 219 -7.41 7.24 8.58
C ALA A 219 -7.47 7.75 10.02
N ARG A 220 -8.43 7.28 10.83
CA ARG A 220 -8.53 7.63 12.26
C ARG A 220 -7.35 7.14 13.09
N LEU A 221 -6.80 5.95 12.80
CA LEU A 221 -5.58 5.48 13.45
C LEU A 221 -4.38 6.35 13.09
N ILE A 222 -4.23 6.72 11.83
CA ILE A 222 -3.17 7.66 11.41
C ILE A 222 -3.34 8.99 12.14
N GLU A 223 -4.55 9.52 12.27
CA GLU A 223 -4.83 10.75 13.01
C GLU A 223 -4.48 10.65 14.49
N LYS A 224 -4.75 9.51 15.11
CA LYS A 224 -4.43 9.27 16.52
C LYS A 224 -2.95 9.32 16.82
N TYR A 225 -2.10 8.76 15.95
CA TYR A 225 -0.66 8.63 16.20
C TYR A 225 0.18 9.73 15.55
N VAL A 226 -0.34 10.38 14.53
CA VAL A 226 0.34 11.48 13.82
C VAL A 226 -0.34 12.78 14.19
N ASP A 227 -0.06 13.29 15.36
CA ASP A 227 -0.52 14.58 15.85
C ASP A 227 0.48 15.71 15.54
N THR A 228 0.19 16.92 15.99
CA THR A 228 1.04 18.10 15.76
C THR A 228 2.41 17.94 16.46
N ALA A 229 2.46 17.33 17.64
CA ALA A 229 3.71 17.12 18.36
C ALA A 229 4.61 16.15 17.61
N PHE A 230 4.04 15.03 17.12
CA PHE A 230 4.75 14.07 16.28
C PHE A 230 5.31 14.73 15.00
N LEU A 231 4.50 15.56 14.33
CA LEU A 231 4.95 16.29 13.14
C LEU A 231 6.12 17.22 13.44
N GLN A 232 6.08 17.92 14.59
CA GLN A 232 7.17 18.79 15.03
C GLN A 232 8.46 18.01 15.33
N GLU A 233 8.35 16.75 15.82
CA GLU A 233 9.52 15.89 16.01
C GLU A 233 10.16 15.52 14.67
N ILE A 234 9.35 15.13 13.69
CA ILE A 234 9.83 14.87 12.33
C ILE A 234 10.52 16.12 11.75
N ALA A 235 9.93 17.30 11.93
CA ALA A 235 10.52 18.56 11.47
C ALA A 235 11.89 18.84 12.12
N ARG A 236 12.01 18.62 13.44
CA ARG A 236 13.29 18.78 14.15
C ARG A 236 14.37 17.84 13.62
N GLU A 237 14.01 16.57 13.36
CA GLU A 237 14.97 15.62 12.81
C GLU A 237 15.35 15.95 11.36
N ARG A 238 14.40 16.45 10.57
CA ARG A 238 14.68 16.93 9.20
C ARG A 238 15.61 18.14 9.20
N ALA A 239 15.43 19.07 10.14
CA ALA A 239 16.31 20.23 10.31
C ALA A 239 17.76 19.82 10.64
N LYS A 240 17.98 18.65 11.23
CA LYS A 240 19.30 18.04 11.43
C LYS A 240 19.86 17.37 10.17
N GLY A 241 19.18 17.45 9.03
CA GLY A 241 19.59 16.86 7.76
C GLY A 241 19.16 15.42 7.53
N ARG A 242 18.45 14.78 8.47
CA ARG A 242 17.89 13.44 8.29
C ARG A 242 16.70 13.47 7.32
N ILE A 243 16.46 12.38 6.62
CA ILE A 243 15.47 12.33 5.53
C ILE A 243 14.47 11.18 5.77
N LEU A 244 13.17 11.50 5.68
CA LEU A 244 12.08 10.52 5.70
C LEU A 244 11.32 10.59 4.38
N LEU A 245 11.33 9.50 3.61
CA LEU A 245 10.64 9.41 2.34
C LEU A 245 9.52 8.36 2.39
N ILE A 246 8.35 8.73 1.89
CA ILE A 246 7.22 7.81 1.71
C ILE A 246 6.90 7.70 0.23
N GLY A 247 6.70 6.45 -0.24
CA GLY A 247 6.36 6.15 -1.63
C GLY A 247 4.86 5.97 -1.83
N THR A 248 4.31 6.59 -2.88
CA THR A 248 2.97 6.34 -3.41
C THR A 248 3.04 6.09 -4.91
N THR A 249 1.97 5.54 -5.50
CA THR A 249 1.83 5.44 -6.96
C THR A 249 0.80 6.44 -7.46
N ASN A 250 1.19 7.30 -8.40
CA ASN A 250 0.26 8.14 -9.15
C ASN A 250 -0.33 7.30 -10.30
N LEU A 251 -1.65 7.05 -10.24
CA LEU A 251 -2.35 6.21 -11.23
C LEU A 251 -2.45 6.86 -12.60
N ASP A 252 -2.56 8.19 -12.66
CA ASP A 252 -2.72 8.90 -13.95
C ASP A 252 -1.47 8.79 -14.82
N THR A 253 -0.31 8.77 -14.17
CA THR A 253 0.99 8.72 -14.87
C THR A 253 1.66 7.34 -14.81
N GLN A 254 1.12 6.40 -14.01
CA GLN A 254 1.71 5.09 -13.74
C GLN A 254 3.14 5.18 -13.19
N ARG A 255 3.42 6.20 -12.36
CA ARG A 255 4.77 6.48 -11.85
C ARG A 255 4.82 6.46 -10.33
N PRO A 256 5.96 6.02 -9.75
CA PRO A 256 6.20 6.16 -8.33
C PRO A 256 6.46 7.61 -7.97
N VAL A 257 5.82 8.09 -6.90
CA VAL A 257 6.06 9.41 -6.31
C VAL A 257 6.66 9.22 -4.93
N MET A 258 7.79 9.88 -4.69
CA MET A 258 8.46 9.92 -3.40
C MET A 258 8.22 11.26 -2.72
N TRP A 259 7.77 11.22 -1.47
CA TRP A 259 7.42 12.38 -0.67
C TRP A 259 8.44 12.59 0.44
N ASP A 260 9.08 13.77 0.50
CA ASP A 260 9.90 14.18 1.65
C ASP A 260 9.00 14.65 2.80
N MET A 261 8.70 13.72 3.69
CA MET A 261 7.80 13.93 4.81
C MET A 261 8.37 14.94 5.82
N GLY A 262 9.68 15.00 5.90
CA GLY A 262 10.36 15.99 6.75
C GLY A 262 10.19 17.42 6.23
N ARG A 263 10.25 17.65 4.92
CA ARG A 263 9.98 18.97 4.33
C ARG A 263 8.52 19.37 4.49
N ILE A 264 7.59 18.43 4.38
CA ILE A 264 6.18 18.69 4.68
C ILE A 264 6.03 19.11 6.15
N ALA A 265 6.67 18.39 7.06
CA ALA A 265 6.63 18.70 8.49
C ALA A 265 7.28 20.06 8.85
N MET A 266 8.31 20.49 8.12
CA MET A 266 8.96 21.80 8.29
C MET A 266 8.19 22.94 7.66
N SER A 267 7.19 22.66 6.85
CA SER A 267 6.36 23.67 6.22
C SER A 267 5.57 24.46 7.27
N ASN A 268 5.45 25.76 7.07
CA ASN A 268 4.57 26.61 7.88
C ASN A 268 3.12 26.59 7.38
N ASP A 269 2.79 25.71 6.43
CA ASP A 269 1.44 25.59 5.90
C ASP A 269 0.52 24.88 6.91
N ARG A 270 -0.70 25.42 7.04
CA ARG A 270 -1.71 24.87 7.96
C ARG A 270 -2.17 23.48 7.58
N ASP A 271 -2.05 23.15 6.29
CA ASP A 271 -2.46 21.86 5.74
C ASP A 271 -1.35 20.80 5.80
N ALA A 272 -0.17 21.14 6.35
CA ALA A 272 0.97 20.21 6.42
C ALA A 272 0.61 18.88 7.10
N ILE A 273 -0.09 18.92 8.23
CA ILE A 273 -0.51 17.69 8.93
C ILE A 273 -1.54 16.89 8.13
N VAL A 274 -2.45 17.59 7.44
CA VAL A 274 -3.46 16.95 6.59
C VAL A 274 -2.79 16.25 5.40
N LEU A 275 -1.84 16.92 4.74
CA LEU A 275 -1.09 16.35 3.63
C LEU A 275 -0.24 15.16 4.10
N PHE A 276 0.45 15.29 5.23
CA PHE A 276 1.27 14.23 5.82
C PHE A 276 0.44 12.95 6.04
N ARG A 277 -0.70 13.07 6.73
CA ARG A 277 -1.62 11.96 6.99
C ARG A 277 -2.19 11.37 5.70
N LYS A 278 -2.55 12.22 4.73
CA LYS A 278 -3.04 11.81 3.41
C LYS A 278 -2.03 10.97 2.63
N ILE A 279 -0.75 11.32 2.68
CA ILE A 279 0.31 10.57 2.02
C ILE A 279 0.49 9.20 2.66
N LEU A 280 0.47 9.11 4.00
CA LEU A 280 0.53 7.83 4.71
C LEU A 280 -0.65 6.93 4.33
N LEU A 281 -1.87 7.49 4.32
CA LEU A 281 -3.07 6.77 3.89
C LEU A 281 -2.95 6.30 2.44
N ALA A 282 -2.58 7.21 1.52
CA ALA A 282 -2.40 6.89 0.11
C ALA A 282 -1.39 5.76 -0.13
N SER A 283 -0.28 5.79 0.63
CA SER A 283 0.73 4.73 0.56
C SER A 283 0.23 3.37 1.03
N ALA A 284 -0.78 3.32 1.89
CA ALA A 284 -1.40 2.09 2.40
C ALA A 284 -2.72 1.71 1.71
N THR A 285 -3.12 2.46 0.69
CA THR A 285 -4.38 2.26 -0.06
C THR A 285 -4.19 1.23 -1.17
N LEU A 286 -4.47 -0.05 -0.86
CA LEU A 286 -4.36 -1.15 -1.84
C LEU A 286 -5.44 -1.02 -2.93
N PRO A 287 -5.06 -0.95 -4.23
CA PRO A 287 -6.00 -0.79 -5.34
C PRO A 287 -7.02 -1.92 -5.41
N GLY A 288 -8.28 -1.56 -5.71
CA GLY A 288 -9.39 -2.50 -5.78
C GLY A 288 -9.99 -2.85 -4.41
N VAL A 289 -9.21 -2.73 -3.32
CA VAL A 289 -9.71 -2.90 -1.95
C VAL A 289 -10.19 -1.57 -1.39
N PHE A 290 -9.35 -0.53 -1.45
CA PHE A 290 -9.64 0.81 -0.93
C PHE A 290 -9.84 1.85 -2.04
N PRO A 291 -10.58 2.93 -1.79
CA PRO A 291 -10.72 4.02 -2.75
C PRO A 291 -9.39 4.76 -2.91
N PRO A 292 -8.99 5.15 -4.13
CA PRO A 292 -7.79 5.96 -4.34
C PRO A 292 -7.87 7.28 -3.58
N VAL A 293 -6.75 7.71 -3.02
CA VAL A 293 -6.64 9.00 -2.32
C VAL A 293 -6.41 10.12 -3.32
N ARG A 294 -7.28 11.14 -3.29
CA ARG A 294 -7.11 12.35 -4.11
C ARG A 294 -6.13 13.30 -3.44
N ILE A 295 -5.04 13.63 -4.13
CA ILE A 295 -4.09 14.66 -3.71
C ILE A 295 -4.26 15.86 -4.64
N GLN A 296 -4.61 17.01 -4.04
CA GLN A 296 -4.80 18.25 -4.79
C GLN A 296 -3.45 18.85 -5.16
N VAL A 297 -3.30 19.19 -6.43
CA VAL A 297 -2.12 19.83 -7.00
C VAL A 297 -2.50 21.10 -7.75
N ARG A 298 -1.54 21.98 -8.00
CA ARG A 298 -1.74 23.26 -8.66
C ARG A 298 -0.83 23.41 -9.86
N VAL A 299 -1.39 23.87 -10.98
CA VAL A 299 -0.62 24.23 -12.17
C VAL A 299 -1.20 25.52 -12.75
N GLY A 300 -0.38 26.52 -13.01
CA GLY A 300 -0.82 27.79 -13.59
C GLY A 300 -1.94 28.48 -12.81
N GLY A 301 -1.95 28.34 -11.47
CA GLY A 301 -2.98 28.91 -10.60
C GLY A 301 -4.29 28.10 -10.53
N ARG A 302 -4.43 26.98 -11.25
CA ARG A 302 -5.62 26.12 -11.25
C ARG A 302 -5.37 24.86 -10.40
N ASN A 303 -6.39 24.43 -9.67
CA ASN A 303 -6.35 23.21 -8.87
C ASN A 303 -6.77 22.00 -9.70
N TYR A 304 -6.04 20.91 -9.54
CA TYR A 304 -6.31 19.60 -10.16
C TYR A 304 -6.21 18.51 -9.08
N ASP A 305 -6.73 17.31 -9.39
CA ASP A 305 -6.70 16.17 -8.49
C ASP A 305 -5.88 15.03 -9.13
N GLU A 306 -4.82 14.60 -8.47
CA GLU A 306 -4.12 13.35 -8.78
C GLU A 306 -4.72 12.20 -7.98
N LEU A 307 -4.76 10.99 -8.56
CA LEU A 307 -5.14 9.77 -7.85
C LEU A 307 -3.89 9.03 -7.39
N HIS A 308 -3.75 8.90 -6.07
CA HIS A 308 -2.67 8.14 -5.45
C HIS A 308 -3.20 6.87 -4.80
N VAL A 309 -2.41 5.82 -4.93
CA VAL A 309 -2.62 4.51 -4.30
C VAL A 309 -1.32 4.00 -3.71
N ASP A 310 -1.37 2.80 -3.12
CA ASP A 310 -0.23 2.11 -2.52
C ASP A 310 1.02 2.19 -3.40
N GLY A 311 2.13 2.58 -2.77
CA GLY A 311 3.41 2.67 -3.45
C GLY A 311 3.91 1.33 -3.99
N GLY A 312 3.45 0.23 -3.38
CA GLY A 312 3.76 -1.13 -3.79
C GLY A 312 3.24 -1.52 -5.19
N VAL A 313 2.35 -0.73 -5.78
CA VAL A 313 1.94 -0.91 -7.18
C VAL A 313 3.12 -0.70 -8.15
N THR A 314 4.01 0.23 -7.82
CA THR A 314 5.21 0.53 -8.63
C THR A 314 6.51 0.06 -7.98
N ARG A 315 6.61 0.09 -6.66
CA ARG A 315 7.81 -0.24 -5.87
C ARG A 315 7.42 -0.80 -4.50
N GLN A 316 7.73 -2.05 -4.24
CA GLN A 316 7.51 -2.67 -2.93
C GLN A 316 8.49 -2.16 -1.88
N VAL A 317 9.70 -1.86 -2.29
CA VAL A 317 10.74 -1.23 -1.46
C VAL A 317 11.54 -0.26 -2.31
N PHE A 318 11.87 0.88 -1.72
CA PHE A 318 12.54 1.98 -2.42
C PHE A 318 13.74 2.47 -1.63
N ILE A 319 14.78 2.86 -2.35
CA ILE A 319 15.88 3.65 -1.83
C ILE A 319 16.40 4.61 -2.91
N ALA A 320 16.86 5.78 -2.50
CA ALA A 320 17.52 6.73 -3.38
C ALA A 320 18.99 6.95 -2.93
N PRO A 321 19.91 6.02 -3.21
CA PRO A 321 21.31 6.11 -2.77
C PRO A 321 22.01 7.34 -3.33
N SER A 322 21.58 7.80 -4.51
CA SER A 322 22.12 9.01 -5.16
C SER A 322 22.00 10.28 -4.31
N ILE A 323 21.11 10.29 -3.31
CA ILE A 323 20.99 11.40 -2.35
C ILE A 323 22.28 11.52 -1.51
N PHE A 324 22.96 10.40 -1.27
CA PHE A 324 24.15 10.34 -0.41
C PHE A 324 25.45 10.12 -1.18
N SER A 325 25.41 9.67 -2.43
CA SER A 325 26.63 9.32 -3.17
C SER A 325 27.58 10.49 -3.35
N SER A 326 27.08 11.74 -3.48
CA SER A 326 27.91 12.94 -3.55
C SER A 326 28.49 13.36 -2.19
N ALA A 327 27.79 13.06 -1.08
CA ALA A 327 28.24 13.35 0.27
C ALA A 327 29.23 12.30 0.81
N LEU A 328 29.18 11.08 0.25
CA LEU A 328 29.99 9.93 0.65
C LEU A 328 31.27 9.77 -0.19
N HIS A 329 31.32 10.37 -1.39
CA HIS A 329 32.46 10.38 -2.27
C HIS A 329 33.07 11.80 -2.34
N ASP A 330 33.64 12.29 -1.27
CA ASP A 330 34.66 13.34 -1.36
C ASP A 330 36.04 12.66 -1.52
N PRO A 331 36.59 12.61 -2.77
CA PRO A 331 37.93 12.02 -3.00
C PRO A 331 39.01 12.80 -2.29
N LYS A 332 38.73 14.04 -1.83
CA LYS A 332 39.68 14.93 -1.16
C LYS A 332 39.77 14.68 0.35
N SER A 333 38.84 13.96 0.95
CA SER A 333 38.86 13.76 2.40
C SER A 333 39.98 12.83 2.88
N GLY A 334 40.61 12.05 2.00
CA GLY A 334 41.79 11.21 2.33
C GLY A 334 41.57 10.21 3.51
N LYS A 335 40.44 10.30 4.14
CA LYS A 335 40.06 9.43 5.26
C LYS A 335 39.26 8.26 4.70
N GLY A 336 39.79 7.07 4.79
CA GLY A 336 39.05 5.83 4.56
C GLY A 336 37.85 5.77 5.51
N GLY A 337 36.79 6.51 5.17
CA GLY A 337 35.54 6.53 5.95
C GLY A 337 34.90 5.16 5.93
N ALA A 338 34.30 4.75 7.03
CA ALA A 338 33.57 3.51 7.09
C ALA A 338 32.41 3.51 6.06
N LYS A 339 32.20 2.37 5.39
CA LYS A 339 31.21 2.23 4.32
C LYS A 339 29.78 2.51 4.85
N PRO A 340 28.95 3.25 4.11
CA PRO A 340 27.53 3.39 4.44
C PRO A 340 26.86 2.03 4.58
N ARG A 341 25.87 1.92 5.45
CA ARG A 341 25.11 0.71 5.68
C ARG A 341 23.66 0.92 5.26
N LEU A 342 23.15 0.05 4.41
CA LEU A 342 21.75 -0.01 4.07
C LEU A 342 21.14 -1.24 4.76
N PHE A 343 20.08 -1.01 5.50
CA PHE A 343 19.23 -2.02 6.07
C PHE A 343 17.92 -2.07 5.30
N VAL A 344 17.53 -3.23 4.81
CA VAL A 344 16.28 -3.48 4.12
C VAL A 344 15.43 -4.42 4.98
N ILE A 345 14.26 -3.98 5.39
CA ILE A 345 13.27 -4.82 6.07
C ILE A 345 12.18 -5.18 5.06
N ARG A 346 12.14 -6.44 4.68
CA ARG A 346 11.12 -7.02 3.82
C ARG A 346 9.98 -7.58 4.68
N ASN A 347 8.84 -6.89 4.71
CA ASN A 347 7.62 -7.39 5.33
C ASN A 347 6.96 -8.41 4.40
N GLY A 348 7.50 -9.62 4.39
CA GLY A 348 7.03 -10.73 3.59
C GLY A 348 8.12 -11.79 3.43
N LYS A 349 7.73 -12.99 3.12
CA LYS A 349 8.63 -14.09 2.83
C LYS A 349 9.26 -13.93 1.45
N ILE A 350 10.51 -14.36 1.35
CA ILE A 350 11.21 -14.47 0.06
C ILE A 350 10.93 -15.83 -0.56
N ASP A 351 10.95 -16.87 0.26
CA ASP A 351 10.73 -18.26 -0.17
C ASP A 351 9.34 -18.48 -0.76
N PRO A 352 9.17 -19.48 -1.64
CA PRO A 352 7.86 -19.86 -2.16
C PRO A 352 6.87 -20.19 -1.06
N GLU A 353 5.64 -19.73 -1.21
CA GLU A 353 4.54 -20.01 -0.29
C GLU A 353 3.51 -20.87 -1.01
N TRP A 354 3.40 -22.12 -0.57
CA TRP A 354 2.42 -23.02 -1.13
C TRP A 354 1.03 -22.71 -0.57
N GLN A 355 0.04 -22.61 -1.46
CA GLN A 355 -1.36 -22.43 -1.12
C GLN A 355 -2.24 -23.05 -2.20
N SER A 356 -3.19 -23.87 -1.82
CA SER A 356 -4.23 -24.34 -2.73
C SER A 356 -5.13 -23.18 -3.14
N VAL A 357 -5.36 -23.01 -4.42
CA VAL A 357 -6.19 -21.93 -4.99
C VAL A 357 -7.48 -22.51 -5.55
N HIS A 358 -8.61 -21.98 -5.13
CA HIS A 358 -9.89 -22.37 -5.71
C HIS A 358 -10.01 -21.90 -7.16
N GLU A 359 -10.54 -22.75 -8.04
CA GLU A 359 -10.71 -22.45 -9.48
C GLU A 359 -11.89 -21.50 -9.75
N ASN A 360 -11.86 -20.31 -9.12
CA ASN A 360 -12.81 -19.23 -9.39
C ASN A 360 -12.05 -17.91 -9.64
N VAL A 361 -12.71 -16.99 -10.35
CA VAL A 361 -12.09 -15.73 -10.79
C VAL A 361 -11.51 -14.93 -9.62
N VAL A 362 -12.22 -14.87 -8.49
CA VAL A 362 -11.80 -14.08 -7.33
C VAL A 362 -10.50 -14.64 -6.73
N SER A 363 -10.48 -15.94 -6.40
CA SER A 363 -9.31 -16.61 -5.80
C SER A 363 -8.09 -16.58 -6.73
N ILE A 364 -8.31 -16.82 -8.04
CA ILE A 364 -7.24 -16.76 -9.04
C ILE A 364 -6.68 -15.34 -9.14
N THR A 365 -7.54 -14.31 -9.20
CA THR A 365 -7.11 -12.92 -9.30
C THR A 365 -6.35 -12.48 -8.06
N GLN A 366 -6.84 -12.78 -6.86
CA GLN A 366 -6.15 -12.47 -5.61
C GLN A 366 -4.76 -13.12 -5.55
N ARG A 367 -4.68 -14.42 -5.88
CA ARG A 367 -3.38 -15.13 -5.89
C ARG A 367 -2.42 -14.57 -6.93
N SER A 368 -2.93 -14.21 -8.11
CA SER A 368 -2.13 -13.60 -9.18
C SER A 368 -1.55 -12.26 -8.75
N ILE A 369 -2.37 -11.38 -8.18
CA ILE A 369 -1.94 -10.07 -7.66
C ILE A 369 -0.89 -10.25 -6.56
N SER A 370 -1.15 -11.13 -5.58
CA SER A 370 -0.20 -11.43 -4.50
C SER A 370 1.14 -11.95 -5.06
N THR A 371 1.08 -12.82 -6.08
CA THR A 371 2.28 -13.34 -6.75
C THR A 371 3.05 -12.23 -7.49
N LEU A 372 2.37 -11.33 -8.19
CA LEU A 372 3.01 -10.18 -8.85
C LEU A 372 3.70 -9.27 -7.83
N ILE A 373 3.02 -8.91 -6.73
CA ILE A 373 3.54 -8.09 -5.65
C ILE A 373 4.80 -8.73 -5.03
N LYS A 374 4.74 -10.04 -4.74
CA LYS A 374 5.88 -10.78 -4.18
C LYS A 374 7.10 -10.73 -5.11
N ASN A 375 6.91 -11.06 -6.39
CA ASN A 375 8.00 -11.10 -7.36
C ASN A 375 8.55 -9.71 -7.68
N GLN A 376 7.70 -8.68 -7.75
CA GLN A 376 8.13 -7.30 -7.86
C GLN A 376 9.05 -6.91 -6.69
N GLY A 377 8.66 -7.25 -5.45
CA GLY A 377 9.48 -6.96 -4.28
C GLY A 377 10.83 -7.68 -4.31
N ILE A 378 10.89 -8.92 -4.79
CA ILE A 378 12.16 -9.64 -5.00
C ILE A 378 13.00 -8.92 -6.08
N GLY A 379 12.38 -8.49 -7.17
CA GLY A 379 13.05 -7.70 -8.21
C GLY A 379 13.61 -6.36 -7.69
N ASP A 380 12.88 -5.71 -6.77
CA ASP A 380 13.36 -4.49 -6.10
C ASP A 380 14.61 -4.77 -5.24
N LEU A 381 14.68 -5.92 -4.53
CA LEU A 381 15.87 -6.31 -3.77
C LEU A 381 17.10 -6.47 -4.68
N TYR A 382 16.96 -7.13 -5.83
CA TYR A 382 18.06 -7.28 -6.80
C TYR A 382 18.54 -5.93 -7.33
N ARG A 383 17.61 -5.03 -7.64
CA ARG A 383 17.94 -3.68 -8.10
C ARG A 383 18.66 -2.88 -7.03
N ILE A 384 18.16 -2.89 -5.79
CA ILE A 384 18.79 -2.21 -4.66
C ILE A 384 20.17 -2.78 -4.41
N TYR A 385 20.33 -4.10 -4.43
CA TYR A 385 21.62 -4.76 -4.25
C TYR A 385 22.63 -4.35 -5.34
N SER A 386 22.21 -4.31 -6.60
CA SER A 386 23.07 -3.87 -7.71
C SER A 386 23.57 -2.44 -7.49
N VAL A 387 22.69 -1.54 -7.02
CA VAL A 387 23.07 -0.15 -6.72
C VAL A 387 24.03 -0.09 -5.53
N THR A 388 23.75 -0.82 -4.44
CA THR A 388 24.61 -0.84 -3.25
C THR A 388 26.01 -1.39 -3.57
N ARG A 389 26.09 -2.42 -4.43
CA ARG A 389 27.37 -2.96 -4.89
C ARG A 389 28.15 -1.94 -5.71
N ARG A 390 27.48 -1.22 -6.63
CA ARG A 390 28.12 -0.16 -7.44
C ARG A 390 28.66 0.96 -6.56
N ASP A 391 27.87 1.38 -5.56
CA ASP A 391 28.15 2.56 -4.75
C ASP A 391 28.93 2.25 -3.45
N GLY A 392 29.38 0.99 -3.27
CA GLY A 392 30.19 0.56 -2.13
C GLY A 392 29.44 0.59 -0.78
N ILE A 393 28.11 0.45 -0.79
CA ILE A 393 27.24 0.44 0.39
C ILE A 393 27.13 -0.99 0.93
N ASP A 394 27.25 -1.18 2.26
CA ASP A 394 27.05 -2.46 2.91
C ASP A 394 25.55 -2.80 2.97
N PHE A 395 25.17 -3.87 2.25
CA PHE A 395 23.79 -4.33 2.14
C PHE A 395 23.43 -5.29 3.27
N ASN A 396 22.29 -5.05 3.92
CA ASN A 396 21.79 -5.84 5.05
C ASN A 396 20.28 -6.07 4.87
N LEU A 397 19.84 -7.32 4.76
CA LEU A 397 18.46 -7.71 4.51
C LEU A 397 17.89 -8.51 5.66
N ALA A 398 16.68 -8.15 6.07
CA ALA A 398 15.82 -8.92 6.93
C ALA A 398 14.50 -9.23 6.20
N SER A 399 13.99 -10.44 6.37
CA SER A 399 12.69 -10.88 5.83
C SER A 399 12.03 -11.85 6.79
N ILE A 400 10.74 -12.09 6.61
CA ILE A 400 10.03 -13.11 7.39
C ILE A 400 10.69 -14.46 7.11
N PRO A 401 11.12 -15.18 8.16
CA PRO A 401 11.79 -16.48 8.01
C PRO A 401 10.87 -17.52 7.36
N ALA A 402 11.47 -18.45 6.60
CA ALA A 402 10.73 -19.53 5.94
C ALA A 402 10.02 -20.45 6.95
N ASP A 403 10.60 -20.63 8.14
CA ASP A 403 10.09 -21.46 9.23
C ASP A 403 8.93 -20.84 10.04
N PHE A 404 8.57 -19.58 9.77
CA PHE A 404 7.36 -18.99 10.34
C PHE A 404 6.13 -19.58 9.65
N SER A 405 5.37 -20.42 10.36
CA SER A 405 4.30 -21.25 9.80
C SER A 405 2.89 -20.80 10.17
N GLU A 406 2.75 -19.78 11.02
CA GLU A 406 1.44 -19.22 11.36
C GLU A 406 0.75 -18.68 10.12
N THR A 407 -0.57 -18.85 10.05
CA THR A 407 -1.42 -18.39 8.96
C THR A 407 -2.45 -17.41 9.47
N SER A 408 -2.82 -16.45 8.64
CA SER A 408 -3.88 -15.50 8.91
C SER A 408 -5.23 -16.12 8.51
N ASP A 409 -6.22 -16.07 9.39
CA ASP A 409 -7.58 -16.56 9.13
C ASP A 409 -8.44 -15.51 8.43
N GLU A 410 -8.15 -14.22 8.64
CA GLU A 410 -8.80 -13.08 7.98
C GLU A 410 -7.78 -11.94 7.76
N PRO A 411 -8.02 -11.01 6.81
CA PRO A 411 -7.13 -9.87 6.63
C PRO A 411 -6.92 -9.09 7.94
N PHE A 412 -5.68 -8.77 8.29
CA PHE A 412 -5.30 -8.10 9.55
C PHE A 412 -5.74 -8.88 10.80
N ASP A 413 -5.57 -10.20 10.77
CA ASP A 413 -5.78 -11.08 11.91
C ASP A 413 -4.82 -10.69 13.04
N GLN A 414 -5.39 -10.28 14.17
CA GLN A 414 -4.63 -9.79 15.30
C GLN A 414 -3.71 -10.86 15.90
N LYS A 415 -4.14 -12.14 15.95
CA LYS A 415 -3.31 -13.23 16.49
C LYS A 415 -2.10 -13.47 15.60
N TYR A 416 -2.30 -13.50 14.29
CA TYR A 416 -1.24 -13.62 13.31
C TYR A 416 -0.25 -12.45 13.44
N MET A 417 -0.75 -11.21 13.52
CA MET A 417 0.09 -10.02 13.65
C MET A 417 0.91 -10.03 14.94
N ILE A 418 0.32 -10.44 16.07
CA ILE A 418 1.05 -10.59 17.35
C ILE A 418 2.15 -11.64 17.21
N ALA A 419 1.83 -12.84 16.69
CA ALA A 419 2.81 -13.91 16.52
C ALA A 419 3.97 -13.46 15.61
N LEU A 420 3.66 -12.76 14.52
CA LEU A 420 4.65 -12.25 13.59
C LEU A 420 5.50 -11.11 14.18
N PHE A 421 4.89 -10.22 14.97
CA PHE A 421 5.59 -9.19 15.72
C PHE A 421 6.58 -9.81 16.71
N GLU A 422 6.13 -10.76 17.54
CA GLU A 422 6.99 -11.42 18.51
C GLU A 422 8.11 -12.22 17.82
N ARG A 423 7.86 -12.83 16.65
CA ARG A 423 8.91 -13.48 15.86
C ARG A 423 9.98 -12.48 15.42
N GLY A 424 9.59 -11.32 14.91
CA GLY A 424 10.54 -10.27 14.54
C GLY A 424 11.32 -9.73 15.73
N TYR A 425 10.63 -9.50 16.85
CA TYR A 425 11.21 -9.05 18.11
C TYR A 425 12.26 -10.04 18.65
N ASP A 426 11.91 -11.31 18.75
CA ASP A 426 12.80 -12.36 19.28
C ASP A 426 14.08 -12.50 18.45
N LEU A 427 13.95 -12.43 17.13
CA LEU A 427 15.11 -12.49 16.23
C LEU A 427 16.06 -11.32 16.45
N ALA A 428 15.52 -10.11 16.63
CA ALA A 428 16.33 -8.90 16.69
C ALA A 428 16.90 -8.64 18.09
N SER A 429 16.19 -9.00 19.15
CA SER A 429 16.65 -8.85 20.53
C SER A 429 17.87 -9.72 20.87
N ARG A 430 18.15 -10.75 20.03
CA ARG A 430 19.29 -11.68 20.20
C ARG A 430 20.42 -11.44 19.18
N ASN A 431 20.60 -10.23 18.66
CA ASN A 431 21.55 -9.89 17.59
C ASN A 431 21.16 -10.51 16.23
N TYR A 432 20.28 -9.85 15.49
CA TYR A 432 19.83 -10.30 14.18
C TYR A 432 20.99 -10.52 13.20
N SER A 433 21.02 -11.70 12.60
CA SER A 433 21.99 -12.02 11.54
C SER A 433 21.50 -11.51 10.19
N TRP A 434 21.97 -10.32 9.79
CA TRP A 434 21.58 -9.68 8.54
C TRP A 434 22.12 -10.43 7.33
N VAL A 435 21.23 -10.76 6.38
CA VAL A 435 21.59 -11.38 5.11
C VAL A 435 22.27 -10.34 4.22
N LYS A 436 23.42 -10.68 3.62
CA LYS A 436 24.29 -9.74 2.92
C LYS A 436 24.06 -9.66 1.40
N ALA A 437 23.15 -10.47 0.87
CA ALA A 437 22.78 -10.49 -0.54
C ALA A 437 21.35 -10.99 -0.73
N PRO A 438 20.65 -10.62 -1.81
CA PRO A 438 19.39 -11.27 -2.17
C PRO A 438 19.62 -12.75 -2.52
N PRO A 439 18.56 -13.59 -2.48
CA PRO A 439 18.66 -15.02 -2.83
C PRO A 439 19.33 -15.26 -4.17
N GLY A 440 20.24 -16.22 -4.22
CA GLY A 440 20.98 -16.59 -5.44
C GLY A 440 22.08 -15.60 -5.86
N MET A 441 22.33 -14.55 -5.07
CA MET A 441 23.44 -13.61 -5.24
C MET A 441 24.46 -13.66 -4.11
N GLU A 442 24.38 -14.66 -3.25
CA GLU A 442 25.39 -14.90 -2.24
C GLU A 442 26.75 -15.09 -2.94
N LEU A 443 27.75 -14.37 -2.46
CA LEU A 443 29.12 -14.59 -2.93
C LEU A 443 29.46 -16.03 -2.61
N VAL A 444 29.61 -16.87 -3.62
CA VAL A 444 30.29 -18.16 -3.49
C VAL A 444 31.67 -17.80 -2.91
N SER A 445 31.93 -18.09 -1.66
CA SER A 445 33.26 -17.99 -1.11
C SER A 445 34.10 -18.91 -1.99
N GLN A 446 34.96 -18.33 -2.82
CA GLN A 446 36.02 -19.11 -3.45
C GLN A 446 36.84 -19.62 -2.29
N ALA A 447 36.58 -20.87 -1.88
CA ALA A 447 37.53 -21.66 -1.14
C ALA A 447 38.76 -21.77 -2.07
N HIS A 448 39.73 -20.92 -1.84
CA HIS A 448 41.04 -21.14 -2.32
C HIS A 448 41.65 -22.24 -1.44
N ASP A 449 41.62 -23.46 -1.94
CA ASP A 449 42.49 -24.54 -1.51
C ASP A 449 43.96 -24.17 -1.77
#